data_8672901149881be03554ef78e501fe02
#
_entry.id   8672901149881be03554ef78e501fe02
#
_cell.length_a   1.000
_cell.length_b   1.000
_cell.length_c   1.000
_cell.angle_alpha   90.00
_cell.angle_beta   90.00
_cell.angle_gamma   90.00
#
_symmetry.space_group_name_H-M   'P 1'
#
loop_
_entity.id
_entity.type
_entity.pdbx_description
1 polymer ?
#
loop_
_entity_poly.entity_id
_entity_poly.type
_entity_poly.pdbx_seq_one_letter_code
_entity_poly.pdbx_strand_id
1 'polypeptide(L)'
;MMNFRYAFAAAIVLGGSAAFAQDSGMSFFVTSQNPGSGGNFGGIAGADAHCAALAEAAGATGRTWHAYLSTSTENARDRIGVGPWANAAGVIIADSVDQLHSAANNLTKDTALNELGEVVNGRGDSPNRHDILTGSLPDGTVAAGQTCEDWTSDAETAAGMVGHHDRMGLNDSDQAKSWNSSHSSRGGCGLAALRGTGGDGLLYCFATD
;
A
#
# COMPACT_ATOMS: atom_id res chain seq x y z
N MET A 1 -19.38 75.79 10.05
CA MET A 1 -18.82 74.67 10.83
C MET A 1 -18.89 73.44 9.90
N MET A 2 -17.73 72.99 9.40
CA MET A 2 -17.64 71.96 8.40
C MET A 2 -17.00 70.72 9.05
N ASN A 3 -17.82 69.65 9.25
CA ASN A 3 -17.37 68.40 9.90
C ASN A 3 -16.74 67.47 8.86
N PHE A 4 -15.43 67.29 8.91
CA PHE A 4 -14.70 66.27 8.17
C PHE A 4 -14.82 64.91 8.90
N ARG A 5 -15.42 63.94 8.25
CA ARG A 5 -15.43 62.52 8.71
C ARG A 5 -14.29 61.80 8.01
N TYR A 6 -13.31 61.37 8.79
CA TYR A 6 -12.23 60.47 8.29
C TYR A 6 -12.77 59.05 8.33
N ALA A 7 -12.82 58.41 7.16
CA ALA A 7 -13.07 56.98 7.03
C ALA A 7 -11.72 56.24 7.09
N PHE A 8 -11.54 55.42 8.11
CA PHE A 8 -10.41 54.48 8.21
C PHE A 8 -10.77 53.21 7.42
N ALA A 9 -10.03 52.93 6.35
CA ALA A 9 -10.06 51.66 5.65
C ALA A 9 -9.10 50.70 6.35
N ALA A 10 -9.62 49.64 6.98
CA ALA A 10 -8.82 48.55 7.54
C ALA A 10 -8.46 47.56 6.41
N ALA A 11 -7.18 47.46 6.07
CA ALA A 11 -6.67 46.43 5.16
C ALA A 11 -6.52 45.13 5.91
N ILE A 12 -7.33 44.11 5.58
CA ILE A 12 -7.17 42.76 6.07
C ILE A 12 -6.08 42.07 5.25
N VAL A 13 -4.91 41.86 5.84
CA VAL A 13 -3.85 41.01 5.29
C VAL A 13 -4.19 39.56 5.59
N LEU A 14 -4.67 38.85 4.58
CA LEU A 14 -4.80 37.39 4.61
C LEU A 14 -3.41 36.77 4.53
N GLY A 15 -2.82 36.47 5.66
CA GLY A 15 -1.60 35.66 5.76
C GLY A 15 -1.91 34.20 5.39
N GLY A 16 -1.63 33.80 4.15
CA GLY A 16 -1.62 32.39 3.78
C GLY A 16 -0.46 31.70 4.48
N SER A 17 -0.76 30.84 5.47
CA SER A 17 0.21 29.91 6.02
C SER A 17 0.54 28.88 4.95
N ALA A 18 1.73 28.94 4.36
CA ALA A 18 2.29 27.85 3.59
C ALA A 18 2.54 26.70 4.59
N ALA A 19 1.69 25.68 4.55
CA ALA A 19 2.00 24.42 5.22
C ALA A 19 3.21 23.83 4.49
N PHE A 20 4.36 23.89 5.11
CA PHE A 20 5.51 23.09 4.67
C PHE A 20 5.11 21.62 4.88
N ALA A 21 5.02 20.85 3.80
CA ALA A 21 4.91 19.40 3.89
C ALA A 21 6.14 18.92 4.68
N GLN A 22 5.91 18.41 5.89
CA GLN A 22 6.95 17.73 6.64
C GLN A 22 7.20 16.43 5.90
N ASP A 23 8.44 16.21 5.43
CA ASP A 23 8.85 14.89 4.97
C ASP A 23 8.59 13.92 6.12
N SER A 24 7.58 13.08 5.96
CA SER A 24 7.11 12.18 7.02
C SER A 24 8.15 11.09 7.32
N GLY A 25 9.23 10.98 6.54
CA GLY A 25 10.17 9.85 6.60
C GLY A 25 9.54 8.52 6.20
N MET A 26 8.23 8.54 5.83
CA MET A 26 7.52 7.35 5.38
C MET A 26 8.12 6.83 4.08
N SER A 27 8.44 5.54 4.06
CA SER A 27 8.93 4.82 2.89
C SER A 27 8.22 3.48 2.67
N PHE A 28 7.21 3.19 3.48
CA PHE A 28 6.33 2.02 3.38
C PHE A 28 4.93 2.35 3.85
N PHE A 29 3.92 1.83 3.15
CA PHE A 29 2.52 1.81 3.60
C PHE A 29 1.71 0.71 2.91
N VAL A 30 0.53 0.38 3.47
CA VAL A 30 -0.53 -0.38 2.80
C VAL A 30 -1.51 0.63 2.22
N THR A 31 -1.96 0.47 0.97
CA THR A 31 -2.93 1.41 0.38
C THR A 31 -4.24 1.42 1.18
N SER A 32 -4.81 2.60 1.44
CA SER A 32 -6.09 2.74 2.13
C SER A 32 -7.29 2.28 1.28
N GLN A 33 -7.11 2.26 -0.05
CA GLN A 33 -8.16 1.96 -1.02
C GLN A 33 -7.63 1.28 -2.28
N ASN A 34 -8.52 0.60 -3.00
CA ASN A 34 -8.30 0.12 -4.37
C ASN A 34 -8.93 1.13 -5.36
N PRO A 35 -8.36 1.35 -6.55
CA PRO A 35 -8.93 2.27 -7.55
C PRO A 35 -10.27 1.81 -8.14
N GLY A 36 -10.79 0.65 -7.74
CA GLY A 36 -12.14 0.18 -8.08
C GLY A 36 -12.19 -1.01 -9.04
N SER A 37 -11.07 -1.45 -9.59
CA SER A 37 -10.97 -2.52 -10.58
C SER A 37 -10.35 -3.83 -10.05
N GLY A 38 -10.26 -3.99 -8.73
CA GLY A 38 -9.67 -5.19 -8.13
C GLY A 38 -8.19 -5.33 -8.47
N GLY A 39 -7.81 -6.47 -9.10
CA GLY A 39 -6.43 -6.73 -9.54
C GLY A 39 -6.05 -6.07 -10.87
N ASN A 40 -6.99 -5.41 -11.56
CA ASN A 40 -6.70 -4.68 -12.80
C ASN A 40 -6.29 -3.23 -12.48
N PHE A 41 -5.01 -2.98 -12.36
CA PHE A 41 -4.44 -1.64 -12.17
C PHE A 41 -4.06 -0.96 -13.51
N GLY A 42 -4.29 -1.61 -14.65
CA GLY A 42 -3.72 -1.19 -15.93
C GLY A 42 -2.24 -1.59 -16.06
N GLY A 43 -1.86 -2.69 -15.40
CA GLY A 43 -0.49 -3.20 -15.32
C GLY A 43 0.31 -2.62 -14.15
N ILE A 44 1.59 -3.01 -14.09
CA ILE A 44 2.47 -2.64 -12.98
C ILE A 44 2.66 -1.11 -12.86
N ALA A 45 2.75 -0.41 -13.99
CA ALA A 45 2.89 1.06 -14.01
C ALA A 45 1.67 1.77 -13.39
N GLY A 46 0.46 1.23 -13.58
CA GLY A 46 -0.74 1.75 -12.96
C GLY A 46 -0.78 1.51 -11.44
N ALA A 47 -0.28 0.35 -10.98
CA ALA A 47 -0.13 0.06 -9.57
C ALA A 47 0.88 1.01 -8.89
N ASP A 48 2.02 1.28 -9.54
CA ASP A 48 3.02 2.25 -9.05
C ASP A 48 2.47 3.66 -9.00
N ALA A 49 1.75 4.07 -10.05
CA ALA A 49 1.09 5.38 -10.09
C ALA A 49 0.05 5.53 -8.96
N HIS A 50 -0.67 4.44 -8.61
CA HIS A 50 -1.59 4.43 -7.49
C HIS A 50 -0.88 4.62 -6.14
N CYS A 51 0.24 3.90 -5.92
CA CYS A 51 1.10 4.11 -4.74
C CYS A 51 1.60 5.55 -4.65
N ALA A 52 2.13 6.11 -5.75
CA ALA A 52 2.65 7.47 -5.80
C ALA A 52 1.56 8.52 -5.51
N ALA A 53 0.36 8.35 -6.06
CA ALA A 53 -0.76 9.28 -5.86
C ALA A 53 -1.23 9.29 -4.38
N LEU A 54 -1.31 8.13 -3.72
CA LEU A 54 -1.68 8.05 -2.30
C LEU A 54 -0.58 8.65 -1.41
N ALA A 55 0.69 8.36 -1.69
CA ALA A 55 1.82 8.93 -0.97
C ALA A 55 1.84 10.46 -1.08
N GLU A 56 1.66 11.01 -2.29
CA GLU A 56 1.59 12.45 -2.54
C GLU A 56 0.43 13.10 -1.78
N ALA A 57 -0.76 12.49 -1.83
CA ALA A 57 -1.94 12.97 -1.11
C ALA A 57 -1.74 12.98 0.42
N ALA A 58 -0.93 12.06 0.95
CA ALA A 58 -0.55 11.99 2.36
C ALA A 58 0.64 12.92 2.71
N GLY A 59 1.21 13.65 1.74
CA GLY A 59 2.32 14.58 1.94
C GLY A 59 3.72 13.95 1.87
N ALA A 60 3.83 12.64 1.56
CA ALA A 60 5.11 11.97 1.32
C ALA A 60 5.57 12.21 -0.13
N THR A 61 6.04 13.41 -0.39
CA THR A 61 6.46 13.89 -1.71
C THR A 61 7.95 13.68 -1.97
N GLY A 62 8.37 13.73 -3.25
CA GLY A 62 9.78 13.70 -3.65
C GLY A 62 10.42 12.32 -3.65
N ARG A 63 9.63 11.25 -3.48
CA ARG A 63 10.07 9.86 -3.53
C ARG A 63 9.50 9.13 -4.73
N THR A 64 10.21 8.11 -5.18
CA THR A 64 9.72 7.15 -6.18
C THR A 64 9.04 5.98 -5.48
N TRP A 65 7.78 5.71 -5.80
CA TRP A 65 6.99 4.68 -5.15
C TRP A 65 6.70 3.52 -6.08
N HIS A 66 6.95 2.31 -5.61
CA HIS A 66 6.60 1.08 -6.31
C HIS A 66 5.67 0.21 -5.46
N ALA A 67 4.69 -0.40 -6.13
CA ALA A 67 3.88 -1.45 -5.54
C ALA A 67 4.70 -2.73 -5.40
N TYR A 68 4.58 -3.42 -4.27
CA TYR A 68 5.17 -4.76 -4.08
C TYR A 68 4.35 -5.80 -4.84
N LEU A 69 4.57 -5.88 -6.12
CA LEU A 69 3.88 -6.80 -7.03
C LEU A 69 4.89 -7.48 -7.95
N SER A 70 4.81 -8.81 -8.04
CA SER A 70 5.53 -9.55 -9.08
C SER A 70 4.71 -9.56 -10.36
N THR A 71 5.41 -9.61 -11.51
CA THR A 71 4.84 -9.87 -12.83
C THR A 71 5.48 -11.13 -13.41
N SER A 72 5.03 -11.59 -14.57
CA SER A 72 5.63 -12.73 -15.29
C SER A 72 7.11 -12.53 -15.64
N THR A 73 7.61 -11.28 -15.62
CA THR A 73 8.97 -10.90 -16.04
C THR A 73 9.79 -10.19 -14.97
N GLU A 74 9.18 -9.81 -13.82
CA GLU A 74 9.86 -9.07 -12.77
C GLU A 74 9.39 -9.53 -11.38
N ASN A 75 10.32 -9.76 -10.46
CA ASN A 75 9.99 -10.13 -9.09
C ASN A 75 9.71 -8.89 -8.24
N ALA A 76 8.78 -8.97 -7.32
CA ALA A 76 8.46 -7.87 -6.40
C ALA A 76 9.68 -7.43 -5.59
N ARG A 77 10.51 -8.38 -5.12
CA ARG A 77 11.72 -8.09 -4.35
C ARG A 77 12.76 -7.23 -5.08
N ASP A 78 12.79 -7.32 -6.40
CA ASP A 78 13.82 -6.66 -7.21
C ASP A 78 13.46 -5.22 -7.56
N ARG A 79 12.21 -4.79 -7.32
CA ARG A 79 11.69 -3.49 -7.74
C ARG A 79 11.44 -2.48 -6.60
N ILE A 80 11.54 -2.90 -5.35
CA ILE A 80 11.18 -2.06 -4.20
C ILE A 80 12.35 -1.26 -3.59
N GLY A 81 13.53 -1.26 -4.21
CA GLY A 81 14.74 -0.63 -3.67
C GLY A 81 15.45 -1.52 -2.67
N VAL A 82 16.24 -0.93 -1.78
CA VAL A 82 17.15 -1.66 -0.88
C VAL A 82 16.80 -1.53 0.61
N GLY A 83 15.93 -0.57 0.99
CA GLY A 83 15.62 -0.21 2.38
C GLY A 83 16.65 0.77 3.00
N PRO A 84 16.52 1.11 4.29
CA PRO A 84 15.45 0.69 5.20
C PRO A 84 14.08 1.30 4.85
N TRP A 85 13.01 0.61 5.24
CA TRP A 85 11.65 1.13 5.04
C TRP A 85 10.96 1.36 6.38
N ALA A 86 10.35 2.54 6.52
CA ALA A 86 9.58 2.95 7.68
C ALA A 86 8.13 3.27 7.31
N ASN A 87 7.20 2.95 8.19
CA ASN A 87 5.79 3.32 8.05
C ASN A 87 5.55 4.81 8.40
N ALA A 88 4.30 5.27 8.28
CA ALA A 88 3.90 6.65 8.57
C ALA A 88 4.15 7.08 10.04
N ALA A 89 4.30 6.14 10.97
CA ALA A 89 4.67 6.41 12.37
C ALA A 89 6.20 6.38 12.61
N GLY A 90 7.02 6.22 11.55
CA GLY A 90 8.46 6.14 11.65
C GLY A 90 8.99 4.79 12.16
N VAL A 91 8.13 3.77 12.25
CA VAL A 91 8.54 2.43 12.68
C VAL A 91 9.17 1.68 11.51
N ILE A 92 10.39 1.18 11.70
CA ILE A 92 11.09 0.39 10.68
C ILE A 92 10.38 -0.95 10.47
N ILE A 93 10.03 -1.24 9.21
CA ILE A 93 9.43 -2.49 8.76
C ILE A 93 10.50 -3.53 8.45
N ALA A 94 11.54 -3.10 7.76
CA ALA A 94 12.73 -3.90 7.47
C ALA A 94 13.91 -2.99 7.09
N ASP A 95 15.13 -3.42 7.41
CA ASP A 95 16.36 -2.69 7.10
C ASP A 95 16.88 -3.02 5.69
N SER A 96 16.45 -4.13 5.11
CA SER A 96 16.88 -4.61 3.78
C SER A 96 15.87 -5.55 3.15
N VAL A 97 16.04 -5.84 1.86
CA VAL A 97 15.24 -6.83 1.10
C VAL A 97 15.31 -8.21 1.76
N ASP A 98 16.50 -8.64 2.21
CA ASP A 98 16.65 -9.96 2.83
C ASP A 98 15.96 -10.03 4.19
N GLN A 99 16.03 -8.97 4.99
CA GLN A 99 15.28 -8.92 6.25
C GLN A 99 13.78 -8.90 6.02
N LEU A 100 13.29 -8.15 5.01
CA LEU A 100 11.87 -8.09 4.66
C LEU A 100 11.30 -9.48 4.34
N HIS A 101 12.08 -10.33 3.66
CA HIS A 101 11.69 -11.70 3.29
C HIS A 101 12.08 -12.76 4.33
N SER A 102 12.48 -12.36 5.51
CA SER A 102 12.80 -13.25 6.63
C SER A 102 11.75 -13.17 7.74
N ALA A 103 11.89 -14.02 8.75
CA ALA A 103 11.08 -13.93 9.96
C ALA A 103 11.38 -12.71 10.84
N ALA A 104 12.46 -11.98 10.54
CA ALA A 104 12.92 -10.80 11.30
C ALA A 104 12.30 -9.49 10.83
N ASN A 105 11.44 -9.48 9.79
CA ASN A 105 10.72 -8.28 9.40
C ASN A 105 9.67 -7.91 10.47
N ASN A 106 9.37 -6.62 10.57
CA ASN A 106 8.44 -6.06 11.54
C ASN A 106 7.07 -5.73 10.92
N LEU A 107 6.63 -6.51 9.92
CA LEU A 107 5.34 -6.33 9.28
C LEU A 107 4.28 -7.13 10.05
N THR A 108 3.40 -6.43 10.75
CA THR A 108 2.31 -6.94 11.59
C THR A 108 1.07 -6.07 11.41
N LYS A 109 -0.08 -6.44 11.97
CA LYS A 109 -1.28 -5.60 11.96
C LYS A 109 -1.02 -4.17 12.46
N ASP A 110 -0.21 -4.02 13.51
CA ASP A 110 0.02 -2.73 14.16
C ASP A 110 1.03 -1.86 13.41
N THR A 111 1.85 -2.45 12.55
CA THR A 111 2.90 -1.75 11.79
C THR A 111 2.60 -1.61 10.31
N ALA A 112 1.70 -2.42 9.75
CA ALA A 112 1.20 -2.31 8.38
C ALA A 112 0.15 -1.19 8.27
N LEU A 113 0.60 0.05 8.54
CA LEU A 113 -0.25 1.24 8.48
C LEU A 113 -0.50 1.65 7.03
N ASN A 114 -1.64 2.32 6.79
CA ASN A 114 -1.89 2.96 5.51
C ASN A 114 -1.09 4.28 5.37
N GLU A 115 -1.20 4.94 4.22
CA GLU A 115 -0.51 6.20 3.94
C GLU A 115 -0.90 7.35 4.87
N LEU A 116 -2.06 7.24 5.54
CA LEU A 116 -2.55 8.22 6.53
C LEU A 116 -2.10 7.90 7.96
N GLY A 117 -1.35 6.79 8.16
CA GLY A 117 -0.92 6.33 9.49
C GLY A 117 -2.00 5.57 10.27
N GLU A 118 -3.05 5.12 9.61
CA GLU A 118 -4.13 4.36 10.22
C GLU A 118 -3.87 2.85 10.12
N VAL A 119 -4.32 2.10 11.12
CA VAL A 119 -4.27 0.63 11.11
C VAL A 119 -5.26 0.09 10.06
N VAL A 120 -4.76 -0.77 9.17
CA VAL A 120 -5.60 -1.46 8.20
C VAL A 120 -6.35 -2.60 8.88
N ASN A 121 -7.65 -2.72 8.61
CA ASN A 121 -8.47 -3.79 9.15
C ASN A 121 -7.88 -5.16 8.80
N GLY A 122 -7.74 -6.01 9.82
CA GLY A 122 -7.23 -7.37 9.71
C GLY A 122 -8.35 -8.41 9.77
N ARG A 123 -7.93 -9.68 9.91
CA ARG A 123 -8.84 -10.80 10.13
C ARG A 123 -9.65 -10.60 11.42
N GLY A 124 -10.97 -10.73 11.33
CA GLY A 124 -11.88 -10.53 12.45
C GLY A 124 -12.44 -9.11 12.56
N ASP A 125 -11.88 -8.15 11.83
CA ASP A 125 -12.46 -6.82 11.71
C ASP A 125 -13.55 -6.77 10.61
N SER A 126 -14.34 -5.71 10.59
CA SER A 126 -15.38 -5.49 9.58
C SER A 126 -15.24 -4.09 8.97
N PRO A 127 -15.02 -3.98 7.64
CA PRO A 127 -14.76 -5.08 6.69
C PRO A 127 -13.40 -5.75 6.95
N ASN A 128 -13.28 -7.05 6.63
CA ASN A 128 -11.99 -7.74 6.61
C ASN A 128 -11.18 -7.27 5.38
N ARG A 129 -9.93 -6.86 5.58
CA ARG A 129 -9.01 -6.35 4.54
C ARG A 129 -7.61 -6.92 4.69
N HIS A 130 -7.47 -8.09 5.31
CA HIS A 130 -6.14 -8.61 5.64
C HIS A 130 -5.35 -9.16 4.44
N ASP A 131 -6.03 -9.53 3.36
CA ASP A 131 -5.39 -10.01 2.13
C ASP A 131 -4.87 -8.83 1.31
N ILE A 132 -3.57 -8.76 1.11
CA ILE A 132 -2.90 -7.78 0.26
C ILE A 132 -2.38 -8.48 -1.00
N LEU A 133 -2.63 -7.91 -2.18
CA LEU A 133 -2.15 -8.44 -3.45
C LEU A 133 -0.62 -8.33 -3.54
N THR A 134 0.02 -9.39 -4.02
CA THR A 134 1.49 -9.45 -4.17
C THR A 134 1.97 -10.16 -5.43
N GLY A 135 1.27 -11.22 -5.86
CA GLY A 135 1.72 -12.06 -6.97
C GLY A 135 3.03 -12.80 -6.69
N SER A 136 3.42 -12.94 -5.41
CA SER A 136 4.77 -13.36 -5.02
C SER A 136 4.79 -14.63 -4.20
N LEU A 137 5.89 -15.38 -4.30
CA LEU A 137 6.31 -16.44 -3.38
C LEU A 137 6.91 -15.83 -2.08
N PRO A 138 7.14 -16.63 -1.02
CA PRO A 138 7.63 -16.11 0.25
C PRO A 138 8.96 -15.34 0.16
N ASP A 139 9.83 -15.71 -0.79
CA ASP A 139 11.11 -15.05 -1.04
C ASP A 139 11.01 -13.79 -1.91
N GLY A 140 9.80 -13.41 -2.33
CA GLY A 140 9.53 -12.24 -3.16
C GLY A 140 9.70 -12.45 -4.66
N THR A 141 9.97 -13.69 -5.10
CA THR A 141 9.94 -14.05 -6.52
C THR A 141 8.53 -14.29 -7.03
N VAL A 142 8.33 -14.33 -8.35
CA VAL A 142 6.98 -14.44 -8.92
C VAL A 142 6.28 -15.76 -8.56
N ALA A 143 5.03 -15.67 -8.15
CA ALA A 143 4.10 -16.79 -8.08
C ALA A 143 3.45 -16.99 -9.45
N ALA A 144 3.99 -17.90 -10.25
CA ALA A 144 3.59 -18.10 -11.65
C ALA A 144 2.08 -18.33 -11.81
N GLY A 145 1.44 -17.59 -12.71
CA GLY A 145 0.00 -17.65 -12.97
C GLY A 145 -0.87 -16.99 -11.88
N GLN A 146 -0.28 -16.26 -10.93
CA GLN A 146 -0.95 -15.63 -9.81
C GLN A 146 -0.71 -14.11 -9.73
N THR A 147 -0.67 -13.47 -10.89
CA THR A 147 -0.39 -12.03 -11.02
C THR A 147 -1.56 -11.25 -11.61
N CYS A 148 -2.80 -11.82 -11.60
CA CYS A 148 -3.94 -11.20 -12.28
C CYS A 148 -3.59 -10.75 -13.73
N GLU A 149 -2.91 -11.63 -14.50
CA GLU A 149 -2.40 -11.34 -15.85
C GLU A 149 -1.52 -10.08 -15.88
N ASP A 150 -0.51 -10.08 -15.02
CA ASP A 150 0.40 -8.95 -14.81
C ASP A 150 -0.33 -7.64 -14.46
N TRP A 151 -1.37 -7.79 -13.61
CA TRP A 151 -2.18 -6.69 -13.05
C TRP A 151 -2.99 -5.92 -14.09
N THR A 152 -3.37 -6.64 -15.17
CA THR A 152 -4.22 -6.11 -16.25
C THR A 152 -5.62 -6.72 -16.26
N SER A 153 -5.92 -7.66 -15.38
CA SER A 153 -7.16 -8.45 -15.40
C SER A 153 -7.92 -8.37 -14.09
N ASP A 154 -9.24 -8.21 -14.17
CA ASP A 154 -10.22 -8.39 -13.11
C ASP A 154 -11.12 -9.63 -13.35
N ALA A 155 -10.73 -10.49 -14.31
CA ALA A 155 -11.52 -11.64 -14.73
C ALA A 155 -11.66 -12.69 -13.62
N GLU A 156 -12.78 -13.42 -13.65
CA GLU A 156 -13.07 -14.54 -12.73
C GLU A 156 -12.12 -15.73 -12.94
N THR A 157 -11.51 -15.84 -14.13
CA THR A 157 -10.56 -16.90 -14.48
C THR A 157 -9.12 -16.58 -14.13
N ALA A 158 -8.81 -15.31 -13.80
CA ALA A 158 -7.48 -14.90 -13.35
C ALA A 158 -7.31 -15.18 -11.86
N ALA A 159 -6.07 -15.22 -11.39
CA ALA A 159 -5.74 -15.38 -9.97
C ALA A 159 -4.62 -14.45 -9.54
N GLY A 160 -4.68 -13.97 -8.30
CA GLY A 160 -3.64 -13.19 -7.65
C GLY A 160 -3.18 -13.87 -6.36
N MET A 161 -1.86 -13.97 -6.15
CA MET A 161 -1.32 -14.35 -4.84
C MET A 161 -1.55 -13.19 -3.87
N VAL A 162 -2.00 -13.53 -2.66
CA VAL A 162 -2.16 -12.57 -1.56
C VAL A 162 -1.33 -12.96 -0.35
N GLY A 163 -0.96 -11.98 0.45
CA GLY A 163 -0.38 -12.16 1.77
C GLY A 163 -1.22 -11.51 2.85
N HIS A 164 -1.02 -11.93 4.09
CA HIS A 164 -1.76 -11.46 5.26
C HIS A 164 -0.93 -10.43 6.04
N HIS A 165 -1.27 -9.14 5.91
CA HIS A 165 -0.53 -8.06 6.58
C HIS A 165 -0.55 -8.19 8.12
N ASP A 166 -1.60 -8.81 8.66
CA ASP A 166 -1.82 -9.01 10.09
C ASP A 166 -1.23 -10.32 10.63
N ARG A 167 -0.59 -11.13 9.79
CA ARG A 167 -0.04 -12.44 10.14
C ARG A 167 -1.08 -13.43 10.70
N MET A 168 -2.34 -13.24 10.37
CA MET A 168 -3.44 -14.10 10.83
C MET A 168 -3.91 -15.00 9.69
N GLY A 169 -4.11 -16.29 9.97
CA GLY A 169 -4.59 -17.26 8.99
C GLY A 169 -5.64 -18.21 9.57
N LEU A 170 -6.05 -19.21 8.79
CA LEU A 170 -6.97 -20.27 9.25
C LEU A 170 -6.29 -21.26 10.20
N ASN A 171 -4.97 -21.31 10.22
CA ASN A 171 -4.13 -22.14 11.08
C ASN A 171 -2.80 -21.43 11.34
N ASP A 172 -1.93 -22.06 12.12
CA ASP A 172 -0.65 -21.49 12.56
C ASP A 172 0.55 -21.81 11.64
N SER A 173 0.31 -22.31 10.41
CA SER A 173 1.41 -22.57 9.48
C SER A 173 2.08 -21.26 9.02
N ASP A 174 3.36 -21.34 8.64
CA ASP A 174 4.12 -20.23 8.10
C ASP A 174 3.45 -19.64 6.83
N GLN A 175 2.89 -20.52 5.99
CA GLN A 175 2.13 -20.09 4.81
C GLN A 175 0.91 -19.27 5.19
N ALA A 176 0.09 -19.73 6.14
CA ALA A 176 -1.11 -19.03 6.58
C ALA A 176 -0.80 -17.68 7.26
N LYS A 177 0.43 -17.49 7.75
CA LYS A 177 0.93 -16.28 8.39
C LYS A 177 1.85 -15.46 7.47
N SER A 178 2.02 -15.87 6.22
CA SER A 178 2.89 -15.16 5.29
C SER A 178 2.32 -13.79 4.93
N TRP A 179 3.12 -12.74 5.09
CA TRP A 179 2.72 -11.39 4.75
C TRP A 179 2.58 -11.16 3.24
N ASN A 180 3.28 -11.98 2.42
CA ASN A 180 3.34 -11.80 0.97
C ASN A 180 2.90 -13.01 0.15
N SER A 181 2.71 -14.20 0.76
CA SER A 181 2.48 -15.44 0.01
C SER A 181 1.64 -16.44 0.80
N SER A 182 0.39 -16.08 1.11
CA SER A 182 -0.48 -16.93 1.91
C SER A 182 -1.33 -17.87 1.05
N HIS A 183 -2.08 -17.34 0.10
CA HIS A 183 -2.94 -18.12 -0.80
C HIS A 183 -3.32 -17.33 -2.06
N SER A 184 -3.89 -18.04 -3.04
CA SER A 184 -4.53 -17.42 -4.21
C SER A 184 -5.83 -16.70 -3.84
N SER A 185 -6.17 -15.64 -4.59
CA SER A 185 -7.53 -15.12 -4.62
C SER A 185 -8.52 -16.21 -5.07
N ARG A 186 -9.73 -16.18 -4.54
CA ARG A 186 -10.80 -17.13 -4.89
C ARG A 186 -11.89 -16.42 -5.69
N GLY A 187 -12.26 -17.01 -6.82
CA GLY A 187 -13.28 -16.45 -7.70
C GLY A 187 -12.79 -15.33 -8.62
N GLY A 188 -11.48 -15.20 -8.76
CA GLY A 188 -10.87 -14.29 -9.73
C GLY A 188 -10.13 -13.10 -9.13
N CYS A 189 -9.88 -12.11 -9.98
CA CYS A 189 -9.15 -10.87 -9.65
C CYS A 189 -10.07 -9.64 -9.52
N GLY A 190 -11.37 -9.78 -9.75
CA GLY A 190 -12.34 -8.69 -9.57
C GLY A 190 -12.49 -8.28 -8.09
N LEU A 191 -12.85 -7.02 -7.84
CA LEU A 191 -12.93 -6.48 -6.48
C LEU A 191 -13.90 -7.25 -5.59
N ALA A 192 -15.03 -7.73 -6.13
CA ALA A 192 -15.99 -8.55 -5.39
C ALA A 192 -15.39 -9.90 -4.95
N ALA A 193 -14.61 -10.55 -5.83
CA ALA A 193 -13.91 -11.79 -5.54
C ALA A 193 -12.83 -11.60 -4.46
N LEU A 194 -12.04 -10.53 -4.56
CA LEU A 194 -11.01 -10.18 -3.58
C LEU A 194 -11.62 -9.91 -2.20
N ARG A 195 -12.76 -9.19 -2.13
CA ARG A 195 -13.51 -8.98 -0.89
C ARG A 195 -14.06 -10.29 -0.31
N GLY A 196 -14.55 -11.18 -1.17
CA GLY A 196 -15.01 -12.51 -0.78
C GLY A 196 -13.89 -13.43 -0.31
N THR A 197 -12.64 -13.15 -0.66
CA THR A 197 -11.47 -13.91 -0.19
C THR A 197 -11.01 -13.45 1.19
N GLY A 198 -11.08 -12.15 1.49
CA GLY A 198 -10.65 -11.58 2.77
C GLY A 198 -9.86 -10.29 2.62
N GLY A 199 -9.84 -9.71 1.40
CA GLY A 199 -9.13 -8.49 1.08
C GLY A 199 -10.04 -7.36 0.58
N ASP A 200 -9.43 -6.37 -0.05
CA ASP A 200 -10.10 -5.25 -0.74
C ASP A 200 -9.27 -4.80 -1.95
N GLY A 201 -8.39 -5.67 -2.45
CA GLY A 201 -7.48 -5.37 -3.55
C GLY A 201 -6.43 -4.33 -3.20
N LEU A 202 -6.01 -4.28 -1.93
CA LEU A 202 -5.00 -3.36 -1.43
C LEU A 202 -3.58 -3.82 -1.81
N LEU A 203 -2.64 -2.88 -1.80
CA LEU A 203 -1.23 -3.07 -2.14
C LEU A 203 -0.31 -2.67 -0.98
N TYR A 204 0.88 -3.27 -0.92
CA TYR A 204 2.01 -2.69 -0.21
C TYR A 204 2.75 -1.74 -1.15
N CYS A 205 3.09 -0.57 -0.68
CA CYS A 205 3.84 0.45 -1.41
C CYS A 205 5.18 0.71 -0.70
N PHE A 206 6.26 0.75 -1.49
CA PHE A 206 7.62 0.98 -1.01
C PHE A 206 8.25 2.13 -1.76
N ALA A 207 8.94 3.03 -1.06
CA ALA A 207 9.84 3.99 -1.67
C ALA A 207 11.15 3.30 -2.07
N THR A 208 11.66 3.61 -3.26
CA THR A 208 12.85 2.97 -3.83
C THR A 208 14.13 3.78 -3.64
N ASP A 209 14.01 5.01 -3.13
CA ASP A 209 15.07 6.01 -2.90
C ASP A 209 15.07 6.53 -1.46
#